data_af2e869bd3a0007fa8b1f9f2ca0eba65
#
_entry.id   af2e869bd3a0007fa8b1f9f2ca0eba65
#
_cell.length_a   1.000
_cell.length_b   1.000
_cell.length_c   1.000
_cell.angle_alpha   90.00
_cell.angle_beta   90.00
_cell.angle_gamma   90.00
#
_symmetry.space_group_name_H-M   'P 1'
#
loop_
_entity.id
_entity.type
_entity.pdbx_description
1 polymer ?
#
loop_
_entity_poly.entity_id
_entity_poly.type
_entity_poly.pdbx_seq_one_letter_code
_entity_poly.pdbx_strand_id
1 'polypeptide(L)'
;FGIGWDMLMNHLRENPEAMCHAVMTAAQDLKTLTRRLIQEAGCDGIYYCVQNAEEFRFTAEEYRRLVTPSDLEVLNYANTLSDNNILHCCGWDGNKNRVEVWQDYPAHVVNWAVYVEGMSLPEGRKFFGCDCVLGGFDNRKEGVLYSGTREEIEKEAERVIAEAGKCGVIIGADCTLPSDIP
;
A
#
# COMPACT_ATOMS: atom_id res chain seq x y z
N PHE A 1 -10.62 8.83 -6.29
CA PHE A 1 -11.86 8.50 -6.99
C PHE A 1 -12.75 9.74 -7.05
N GLY A 2 -13.41 10.05 -8.15
CA GLY A 2 -14.45 11.05 -8.28
C GLY A 2 -14.00 12.41 -8.80
N ILE A 3 -12.91 12.98 -8.35
CA ILE A 3 -12.33 14.18 -8.93
C ILE A 3 -10.94 13.89 -9.50
N GLY A 4 -10.64 14.43 -10.69
CA GLY A 4 -9.31 14.27 -11.29
C GLY A 4 -8.22 14.97 -10.47
N TRP A 5 -6.97 14.56 -10.69
CA TRP A 5 -5.81 15.12 -9.98
C TRP A 5 -5.73 16.65 -10.06
N ASP A 6 -5.95 17.23 -11.23
CA ASP A 6 -5.89 18.68 -11.43
C ASP A 6 -6.94 19.42 -10.60
N MET A 7 -8.15 18.87 -10.52
CA MET A 7 -9.23 19.45 -9.71
C MET A 7 -8.89 19.34 -8.21
N LEU A 8 -8.37 18.21 -7.75
CA LEU A 8 -7.90 18.02 -6.38
C LEU A 8 -6.84 19.07 -6.03
N MET A 9 -5.84 19.25 -6.89
CA MET A 9 -4.77 20.22 -6.67
C MET A 9 -5.25 21.66 -6.71
N ASN A 10 -6.25 21.99 -7.53
CA ASN A 10 -6.86 23.31 -7.54
C ASN A 10 -7.59 23.59 -6.23
N HIS A 11 -8.43 22.68 -5.76
CA HIS A 11 -9.11 22.82 -4.47
C HIS A 11 -8.12 22.92 -3.30
N LEU A 12 -7.05 22.12 -3.34
CA LEU A 12 -6.02 22.15 -2.31
C LEU A 12 -5.27 23.50 -2.26
N ARG A 13 -5.05 24.16 -3.43
CA ARG A 13 -4.45 25.50 -3.50
C ARG A 13 -5.41 26.60 -3.07
N GLU A 14 -6.67 26.50 -3.47
CA GLU A 14 -7.70 27.50 -3.17
C GLU A 14 -8.13 27.48 -1.71
N ASN A 15 -8.31 26.29 -1.14
CA ASN A 15 -8.75 26.14 0.24
C ASN A 15 -8.18 24.84 0.88
N PRO A 16 -6.92 24.85 1.32
CA PRO A 16 -6.28 23.67 1.90
C PRO A 16 -6.97 23.19 3.19
N GLU A 17 -7.52 24.10 3.99
CA GLU A 17 -8.22 23.73 5.24
C GLU A 17 -9.49 22.95 4.97
N ALA A 18 -10.31 23.39 4.00
CA ALA A 18 -11.52 22.68 3.62
C ALA A 18 -11.19 21.30 3.02
N MET A 19 -10.11 21.19 2.24
CA MET A 19 -9.66 19.91 1.69
C MET A 19 -9.18 18.95 2.79
N CYS A 20 -8.37 19.42 3.72
CA CYS A 20 -7.95 18.61 4.87
C CYS A 20 -9.18 18.17 5.71
N HIS A 21 -10.14 19.05 5.92
CA HIS A 21 -11.38 18.70 6.63
C HIS A 21 -12.17 17.61 5.88
N ALA A 22 -12.32 17.74 4.57
CA ALA A 22 -13.03 16.74 3.74
C ALA A 22 -12.35 15.36 3.79
N VAL A 23 -11.03 15.33 3.68
CA VAL A 23 -10.24 14.08 3.75
C VAL A 23 -10.35 13.46 5.15
N MET A 24 -10.28 14.26 6.22
CA MET A 24 -10.48 13.77 7.59
C MET A 24 -11.91 13.27 7.83
N THR A 25 -12.91 13.86 7.21
CA THR A 25 -14.30 13.36 7.27
C THR A 25 -14.39 11.98 6.61
N ALA A 26 -13.78 11.80 5.42
CA ALA A 26 -13.70 10.50 4.78
C ALA A 26 -12.95 9.46 5.64
N ALA A 27 -11.90 9.87 6.36
CA ALA A 27 -11.19 9.00 7.28
C ALA A 27 -12.10 8.50 8.43
N GLN A 28 -13.01 9.33 8.96
CA GLN A 28 -13.98 8.89 9.97
C GLN A 28 -14.98 7.87 9.41
N ASP A 29 -15.41 8.04 8.16
CA ASP A 29 -16.27 7.05 7.49
C ASP A 29 -15.53 5.73 7.30
N LEU A 30 -14.26 5.77 6.90
CA LEU A 30 -13.40 4.58 6.78
C LEU A 30 -13.18 3.88 8.13
N LYS A 31 -13.03 4.61 9.22
CA LYS A 31 -12.97 4.02 10.57
C LYS A 31 -14.26 3.29 10.92
N THR A 32 -15.41 3.90 10.59
CA THR A 32 -16.71 3.26 10.80
C THR A 32 -16.83 1.97 9.98
N LEU A 33 -16.41 2.00 8.72
CA LEU A 33 -16.38 0.81 7.86
C LEU A 33 -15.43 -0.26 8.42
N THR A 34 -14.21 0.12 8.81
CA THR A 34 -13.21 -0.78 9.41
C THR A 34 -13.77 -1.51 10.64
N ARG A 35 -14.40 -0.76 11.55
CA ARG A 35 -15.04 -1.35 12.73
C ARG A 35 -16.10 -2.39 12.34
N ARG A 36 -16.96 -2.06 11.39
CA ARG A 36 -18.01 -2.96 10.92
C ARG A 36 -17.45 -4.21 10.26
N LEU A 37 -16.40 -4.08 9.45
CA LEU A 37 -15.74 -5.23 8.82
C LEU A 37 -15.15 -6.18 9.85
N ILE A 38 -14.40 -5.66 10.82
CA ILE A 38 -13.72 -6.48 11.80
C ILE A 38 -14.70 -7.01 12.85
N GLN A 39 -15.54 -6.16 13.47
CA GLN A 39 -16.35 -6.56 14.61
C GLN A 39 -17.72 -7.14 14.26
N GLU A 40 -18.32 -6.72 13.13
CA GLU A 40 -19.67 -7.17 12.75
C GLU A 40 -19.63 -8.23 11.64
N ALA A 41 -18.76 -8.07 10.63
CA ALA A 41 -18.64 -9.03 9.53
C ALA A 41 -17.64 -10.18 9.81
N GLY A 42 -16.79 -10.05 10.84
CA GLY A 42 -15.87 -11.09 11.27
C GLY A 42 -14.60 -11.20 10.40
N CYS A 43 -14.18 -10.10 9.77
CA CYS A 43 -12.89 -10.04 9.09
C CYS A 43 -11.75 -10.06 10.12
N ASP A 44 -10.66 -10.79 9.82
CA ASP A 44 -9.47 -10.84 10.69
C ASP A 44 -8.72 -9.50 10.75
N GLY A 45 -8.84 -8.65 9.72
CA GLY A 45 -8.22 -7.35 9.61
C GLY A 45 -8.63 -6.66 8.32
N ILE A 46 -7.93 -5.57 7.97
CA ILE A 46 -8.11 -4.84 6.72
C ILE A 46 -6.82 -4.80 5.88
N TYR A 47 -6.99 -4.74 4.58
CA TYR A 47 -5.93 -4.41 3.64
C TYR A 47 -6.05 -2.91 3.32
N TYR A 48 -5.29 -2.09 4.04
CA TYR A 48 -5.37 -0.64 3.96
C TYR A 48 -4.41 -0.10 2.90
N CYS A 49 -4.96 0.50 1.86
CA CYS A 49 -4.20 1.02 0.73
C CYS A 49 -3.94 2.52 0.88
N VAL A 50 -2.66 2.90 0.93
CA VAL A 50 -2.20 4.29 0.87
C VAL A 50 -1.66 4.60 -0.52
N GLN A 51 -1.86 5.85 -0.99
CA GLN A 51 -1.56 6.27 -2.36
C GLN A 51 -1.06 7.72 -2.41
N ASN A 52 -0.81 8.20 -3.62
CA ASN A 52 -0.45 9.57 -3.95
C ASN A 52 0.96 10.01 -3.50
N ALA A 53 1.84 9.06 -3.20
CA ALA A 53 3.23 9.34 -2.89
C ALA A 53 4.17 9.29 -4.11
N GLU A 54 3.62 9.14 -5.32
CA GLU A 54 4.43 9.12 -6.55
C GLU A 54 5.28 10.38 -6.65
N GLU A 55 6.55 10.22 -7.05
CA GLU A 55 7.57 11.28 -7.04
C GLU A 55 7.17 12.56 -7.78
N PHE A 56 6.25 12.47 -8.74
CA PHE A 56 5.76 13.62 -9.52
C PHE A 56 4.58 14.36 -8.88
N ARG A 57 4.02 13.85 -7.77
CA ARG A 57 2.80 14.43 -7.16
C ARG A 57 3.15 15.43 -6.06
N PHE A 58 3.44 14.93 -4.87
CA PHE A 58 3.78 15.73 -3.70
C PHE A 58 5.27 15.65 -3.38
N THR A 59 5.83 16.68 -2.79
CA THR A 59 7.07 16.55 -2.03
C THR A 59 6.82 15.70 -0.78
N ALA A 60 7.87 15.14 -0.19
CA ALA A 60 7.73 14.38 1.06
C ALA A 60 7.13 15.23 2.20
N GLU A 61 7.47 16.51 2.27
CA GLU A 61 6.94 17.45 3.25
C GLU A 61 5.44 17.70 3.04
N GLU A 62 5.03 17.97 1.80
CA GLU A 62 3.61 18.16 1.46
C GLU A 62 2.80 16.91 1.76
N TYR A 63 3.29 15.72 1.39
CA TYR A 63 2.61 14.46 1.68
C TYR A 63 2.40 14.28 3.19
N ARG A 64 3.47 14.45 3.98
CA ARG A 64 3.39 14.33 5.44
C ARG A 64 2.44 15.33 6.08
N ARG A 65 2.31 16.51 5.52
CA ARG A 65 1.41 17.56 6.02
C ARG A 65 -0.04 17.33 5.61
N LEU A 66 -0.29 16.90 4.37
CA LEU A 66 -1.62 16.91 3.76
C LEU A 66 -2.30 15.56 3.74
N VAL A 67 -1.54 14.46 3.62
CA VAL A 67 -2.05 13.10 3.43
C VAL A 67 -1.85 12.24 4.67
N THR A 68 -0.64 12.20 5.21
CA THR A 68 -0.29 11.36 6.38
C THR A 68 -1.28 11.46 7.55
N PRO A 69 -1.84 12.63 7.94
CA PRO A 69 -2.75 12.68 9.08
C PRO A 69 -4.01 11.82 8.89
N SER A 70 -4.58 11.80 7.68
CA SER A 70 -5.76 10.98 7.39
C SER A 70 -5.44 9.49 7.28
N ASP A 71 -4.29 9.14 6.71
CA ASP A 71 -3.83 7.75 6.63
C ASP A 71 -3.64 7.17 8.04
N LEU A 72 -2.94 7.91 8.91
CA LEU A 72 -2.68 7.48 10.28
C LEU A 72 -3.94 7.45 11.15
N GLU A 73 -4.93 8.31 10.89
CA GLU A 73 -6.21 8.29 11.59
C GLU A 73 -6.95 6.95 11.38
N VAL A 74 -6.91 6.41 10.16
CA VAL A 74 -7.53 5.12 9.84
C VAL A 74 -6.67 3.96 10.33
N LEU A 75 -5.37 3.98 10.02
CA LEU A 75 -4.47 2.87 10.33
C LEU A 75 -4.29 2.65 11.84
N ASN A 76 -4.09 3.73 12.60
CA ASN A 76 -4.01 3.65 14.06
C ASN A 76 -5.32 3.09 14.66
N TYR A 77 -6.47 3.53 14.14
CA TYR A 77 -7.75 2.99 14.60
C TYR A 77 -7.90 1.51 14.27
N ALA A 78 -7.56 1.09 13.05
CA ALA A 78 -7.60 -0.31 12.64
C ALA A 78 -6.74 -1.19 13.56
N ASN A 79 -5.56 -0.70 13.94
CA ASN A 79 -4.64 -1.41 14.84
C ASN A 79 -5.15 -1.50 16.29
N THR A 80 -6.14 -0.70 16.68
CA THR A 80 -6.83 -0.93 17.98
C THR A 80 -7.84 -2.08 17.93
N LEU A 81 -8.20 -2.53 16.72
CA LEU A 81 -9.22 -3.55 16.50
C LEU A 81 -8.63 -4.92 16.12
N SER A 82 -7.48 -4.92 15.46
CA SER A 82 -6.80 -6.14 14.99
C SER A 82 -5.32 -5.92 14.75
N ASP A 83 -4.50 -6.93 15.05
CA ASP A 83 -3.09 -6.99 14.71
C ASP A 83 -2.83 -7.55 13.29
N ASN A 84 -3.87 -7.97 12.59
CA ASN A 84 -3.76 -8.61 11.27
C ASN A 84 -3.99 -7.64 10.09
N ASN A 85 -3.81 -6.33 10.31
CA ASN A 85 -3.94 -5.35 9.26
C ASN A 85 -2.71 -5.33 8.35
N ILE A 86 -2.95 -5.17 7.05
CA ILE A 86 -1.91 -5.06 6.03
C ILE A 86 -1.89 -3.62 5.50
N LEU A 87 -0.73 -2.99 5.50
CA LEU A 87 -0.49 -1.72 4.81
C LEU A 87 -0.04 -2.00 3.38
N HIS A 88 -0.78 -1.51 2.40
CA HIS A 88 -0.41 -1.55 1.00
C HIS A 88 0.05 -0.18 0.52
N CYS A 89 1.33 -0.05 0.23
CA CYS A 89 1.95 1.14 -0.35
C CYS A 89 1.77 1.11 -1.88
N CYS A 90 0.67 1.69 -2.35
CA CYS A 90 0.25 1.62 -3.75
C CYS A 90 0.87 2.73 -4.58
N GLY A 91 1.39 2.38 -5.76
CA GLY A 91 1.80 3.34 -6.78
C GLY A 91 0.81 3.37 -7.95
N TRP A 92 0.83 4.45 -8.70
CA TRP A 92 0.02 4.59 -9.90
C TRP A 92 0.83 4.22 -11.14
N ASP A 93 0.32 3.27 -11.92
CA ASP A 93 0.78 2.92 -13.27
C ASP A 93 2.31 2.71 -13.38
N GLY A 94 2.89 1.99 -12.41
CA GLY A 94 4.32 1.69 -12.40
C GLY A 94 5.26 2.87 -12.08
N ASN A 95 4.73 3.98 -11.59
CA ASN A 95 5.55 5.10 -11.13
C ASN A 95 6.12 4.84 -9.73
N LYS A 96 7.38 5.27 -9.52
CA LYS A 96 8.03 5.22 -8.22
C LYS A 96 7.36 6.13 -7.20
N ASN A 97 7.31 5.66 -5.97
CA ASN A 97 6.83 6.41 -4.83
C ASN A 97 7.98 6.96 -3.98
N ARG A 98 7.69 8.00 -3.24
CA ARG A 98 8.49 8.46 -2.11
C ARG A 98 8.22 7.57 -0.90
N VAL A 99 8.69 6.31 -0.95
CA VAL A 99 8.38 5.29 0.07
C VAL A 99 8.77 5.72 1.50
N GLU A 100 9.69 6.69 1.62
CA GLU A 100 10.11 7.27 2.88
C GLU A 100 9.01 8.04 3.63
N VAL A 101 7.90 8.38 2.97
CA VAL A 101 6.75 9.02 3.63
C VAL A 101 5.93 8.03 4.45
N TRP A 102 6.07 6.73 4.16
CA TRP A 102 5.36 5.63 4.82
C TRP A 102 6.24 4.84 5.80
N GLN A 103 7.53 5.17 5.90
CA GLN A 103 8.51 4.40 6.68
C GLN A 103 8.08 4.21 8.15
N ASP A 104 7.52 5.26 8.74
CA ASP A 104 7.12 5.27 10.15
C ASP A 104 5.63 4.91 10.39
N TYR A 105 4.94 4.41 9.36
CA TYR A 105 3.55 3.99 9.53
C TYR A 105 3.48 2.72 10.39
N PRO A 106 2.59 2.66 11.38
CA PRO A 106 2.51 1.53 12.31
C PRO A 106 1.85 0.31 11.63
N ALA A 107 2.65 -0.51 10.96
CA ALA A 107 2.15 -1.69 10.26
C ALA A 107 3.00 -2.93 10.60
N HIS A 108 2.32 -4.04 10.97
CA HIS A 108 2.95 -5.34 11.16
C HIS A 108 3.23 -6.06 9.84
N VAL A 109 2.36 -5.87 8.86
CA VAL A 109 2.51 -6.42 7.50
C VAL A 109 2.50 -5.30 6.49
N VAL A 110 3.52 -5.25 5.62
CA VAL A 110 3.64 -4.22 4.57
C VAL A 110 3.77 -4.87 3.20
N ASN A 111 3.06 -4.31 2.24
CA ASN A 111 3.12 -4.68 0.82
C ASN A 111 3.44 -3.44 -0.03
N TRP A 112 4.33 -3.60 -1.00
CA TRP A 112 4.70 -2.55 -1.96
C TRP A 112 5.09 -3.15 -3.31
N ALA A 113 5.26 -2.32 -4.32
CA ALA A 113 5.68 -2.73 -5.66
C ALA A 113 7.20 -2.97 -5.72
N VAL A 114 7.65 -4.16 -5.31
CA VAL A 114 9.05 -4.59 -5.20
C VAL A 114 9.87 -4.22 -6.44
N TYR A 115 9.35 -4.53 -7.62
CA TYR A 115 10.05 -4.29 -8.89
C TYR A 115 10.05 -2.83 -9.32
N VAL A 116 8.99 -2.08 -9.02
CA VAL A 116 8.89 -0.65 -9.35
C VAL A 116 9.78 0.18 -8.45
N GLU A 117 9.72 -0.08 -7.15
CA GLU A 117 10.53 0.64 -6.15
C GLU A 117 12.00 0.22 -6.19
N GLY A 118 12.29 -0.98 -6.71
CA GLY A 118 13.64 -1.55 -6.71
C GLY A 118 14.12 -1.87 -5.29
N MET A 119 13.20 -2.27 -4.43
CA MET A 119 13.44 -2.62 -3.03
C MET A 119 12.95 -4.04 -2.77
N SER A 120 13.86 -4.97 -2.54
CA SER A 120 13.56 -6.38 -2.27
C SER A 120 12.77 -6.58 -0.98
N LEU A 121 12.12 -7.75 -0.82
CA LEU A 121 11.36 -8.06 0.39
C LEU A 121 12.20 -7.95 1.68
N PRO A 122 13.45 -8.49 1.74
CA PRO A 122 14.32 -8.31 2.91
C PRO A 122 14.70 -6.84 3.18
N GLU A 123 14.98 -6.07 2.13
CA GLU A 123 15.31 -4.64 2.26
C GLU A 123 14.12 -3.85 2.78
N GLY A 124 12.92 -4.07 2.21
CA GLY A 124 11.71 -3.38 2.66
C GLY A 124 11.30 -3.78 4.08
N ARG A 125 11.45 -5.04 4.46
CA ARG A 125 11.24 -5.49 5.85
C ARG A 125 12.09 -4.69 6.85
N LYS A 126 13.37 -4.49 6.51
CA LYS A 126 14.28 -3.67 7.31
C LYS A 126 13.91 -2.19 7.27
N PHE A 127 13.56 -1.68 6.09
CA PHE A 127 13.22 -0.28 5.87
C PHE A 127 11.97 0.14 6.65
N PHE A 128 10.90 -0.64 6.56
CA PHE A 128 9.64 -0.38 7.29
C PHE A 128 9.67 -0.85 8.75
N GLY A 129 10.66 -1.64 9.16
CA GLY A 129 10.74 -2.18 10.51
C GLY A 129 9.57 -3.12 10.86
N CYS A 130 8.94 -3.76 9.86
CA CYS A 130 7.76 -4.59 10.04
C CYS A 130 8.10 -6.06 10.32
N ASP A 131 7.14 -6.79 10.93
CA ASP A 131 7.31 -8.20 11.27
C ASP A 131 7.19 -9.10 10.06
N CYS A 132 6.33 -8.72 9.11
CA CYS A 132 6.00 -9.50 7.93
C CYS A 132 5.90 -8.62 6.69
N VAL A 133 6.30 -9.16 5.54
CA VAL A 133 6.15 -8.53 4.23
C VAL A 133 5.27 -9.37 3.32
N LEU A 134 4.51 -8.70 2.44
CA LEU A 134 3.69 -9.36 1.43
C LEU A 134 4.15 -8.91 0.05
N GLY A 135 4.31 -9.82 -0.90
CA GLY A 135 4.68 -9.50 -2.27
C GLY A 135 5.64 -10.51 -2.88
N GLY A 136 6.43 -10.04 -3.81
CA GLY A 136 7.52 -10.77 -4.47
C GLY A 136 7.26 -11.13 -5.91
N PHE A 137 6.01 -11.03 -6.38
CA PHE A 137 5.70 -11.21 -7.78
C PHE A 137 5.33 -9.89 -8.45
N ASP A 138 6.02 -9.58 -9.53
CA ASP A 138 5.68 -8.45 -10.39
C ASP A 138 4.24 -8.58 -10.91
N ASN A 139 3.40 -7.62 -10.56
CA ASN A 139 1.99 -7.59 -10.93
C ASN A 139 1.72 -7.03 -12.33
N ARG A 140 2.74 -6.52 -13.01
CA ARG A 140 2.61 -5.90 -14.33
C ARG A 140 2.52 -6.97 -15.44
N LYS A 141 2.12 -6.55 -16.65
CA LYS A 141 2.01 -7.45 -17.81
C LYS A 141 3.34 -8.05 -18.28
N GLU A 142 4.45 -7.40 -17.92
CA GLU A 142 5.81 -7.90 -18.16
C GLU A 142 6.24 -8.96 -17.15
N GLY A 143 5.54 -9.04 -16.00
CA GLY A 143 5.84 -9.99 -14.94
C GLY A 143 5.46 -11.43 -15.28
N VAL A 144 6.13 -12.37 -14.65
CA VAL A 144 5.95 -13.81 -14.93
C VAL A 144 4.54 -14.32 -14.63
N LEU A 145 3.80 -13.66 -13.71
CA LEU A 145 2.41 -14.05 -13.43
C LEU A 145 1.49 -13.83 -14.62
N TYR A 146 1.79 -12.85 -15.47
CA TYR A 146 0.98 -12.52 -16.65
C TYR A 146 1.52 -13.20 -17.92
N SER A 147 2.83 -13.12 -18.16
CA SER A 147 3.45 -13.51 -19.43
C SER A 147 4.27 -14.81 -19.36
N GLY A 148 4.53 -15.34 -18.16
CA GLY A 148 5.41 -16.49 -17.97
C GLY A 148 4.74 -17.83 -18.18
N THR A 149 5.56 -18.85 -18.47
CA THR A 149 5.18 -20.25 -18.44
C THR A 149 5.05 -20.73 -16.98
N ARG A 150 4.43 -21.89 -16.80
CA ARG A 150 4.34 -22.53 -15.48
C ARG A 150 5.71 -22.74 -14.83
N GLU A 151 6.68 -23.19 -15.61
CA GLU A 151 8.05 -23.44 -15.13
C GLU A 151 8.76 -22.14 -14.70
N GLU A 152 8.49 -21.03 -15.40
CA GLU A 152 9.03 -19.72 -15.03
C GLU A 152 8.38 -19.19 -13.74
N ILE A 153 7.07 -19.39 -13.57
CA ILE A 153 6.37 -19.03 -12.33
C ILE A 153 6.88 -19.86 -11.15
N GLU A 154 7.05 -21.18 -11.31
CA GLU A 154 7.60 -22.08 -10.29
C GLU A 154 9.03 -21.63 -9.88
N LYS A 155 9.88 -21.32 -10.86
CA LYS A 155 11.25 -20.84 -10.62
C LYS A 155 11.26 -19.49 -9.90
N GLU A 156 10.38 -18.59 -10.27
CA GLU A 156 10.26 -17.29 -9.60
C GLU A 156 9.77 -17.45 -8.16
N ALA A 157 8.81 -18.33 -7.91
CA ALA A 157 8.36 -18.65 -6.56
C ALA A 157 9.52 -19.19 -5.70
N GLU A 158 10.32 -20.12 -6.23
CA GLU A 158 11.52 -20.62 -5.55
C GLU A 158 12.52 -19.51 -5.24
N ARG A 159 12.74 -18.58 -6.19
CA ARG A 159 13.63 -17.44 -6.02
C ARG A 159 13.13 -16.52 -4.89
N VAL A 160 11.85 -16.16 -4.91
CA VAL A 160 11.24 -15.28 -3.90
C VAL A 160 11.34 -15.92 -2.51
N ILE A 161 11.03 -17.21 -2.39
CA ILE A 161 11.12 -17.95 -1.11
C ILE A 161 12.59 -18.02 -0.63
N ALA A 162 13.54 -18.26 -1.53
CA ALA A 162 14.96 -18.32 -1.18
C ALA A 162 15.47 -16.95 -0.68
N GLU A 163 15.02 -15.86 -1.29
CA GLU A 163 15.40 -14.49 -0.95
C GLU A 163 14.74 -14.01 0.34
N ALA A 164 13.41 -14.14 0.44
CA ALA A 164 12.63 -13.60 1.55
C ALA A 164 12.71 -14.46 2.84
N GLY A 165 13.07 -15.74 2.72
CA GLY A 165 13.09 -16.69 3.82
C GLY A 165 11.75 -17.37 4.04
N LYS A 166 11.69 -18.20 5.09
CA LYS A 166 10.52 -19.05 5.38
C LYS A 166 9.57 -18.48 6.44
N CYS A 167 9.92 -17.36 7.05
CA CYS A 167 9.15 -16.73 8.13
C CYS A 167 9.07 -15.22 7.92
N GLY A 168 7.93 -14.64 8.29
CA GLY A 168 7.69 -13.20 8.14
C GLY A 168 7.52 -12.77 6.69
N VAL A 169 6.99 -13.65 5.85
CA VAL A 169 6.69 -13.38 4.44
C VAL A 169 5.39 -14.04 4.02
N ILE A 170 4.59 -13.31 3.28
CA ILE A 170 3.40 -13.79 2.56
C ILE A 170 3.73 -13.64 1.07
N ILE A 171 3.81 -14.75 0.36
CA ILE A 171 4.09 -14.72 -1.07
C ILE A 171 2.84 -14.26 -1.81
N GLY A 172 2.97 -13.25 -2.63
CA GLY A 172 1.86 -12.66 -3.38
C GLY A 172 2.30 -11.71 -4.46
N ALA A 173 1.33 -11.12 -5.14
CA ALA A 173 1.59 -10.06 -6.09
C ALA A 173 1.94 -8.74 -5.37
N ASP A 174 2.76 -7.93 -6.02
CA ASP A 174 3.22 -6.64 -5.50
C ASP A 174 2.08 -5.60 -5.44
N CYS A 175 1.10 -5.73 -6.32
CA CYS A 175 -0.10 -4.89 -6.39
C CYS A 175 -1.22 -5.65 -7.13
N THR A 176 -2.27 -4.92 -7.54
CA THR A 176 -3.41 -5.44 -8.32
C THR A 176 -2.94 -6.09 -9.61
N LEU A 177 -3.38 -7.30 -9.85
CA LEU A 177 -3.14 -8.01 -11.11
C LEU A 177 -4.05 -7.48 -12.21
N PRO A 178 -3.62 -7.51 -13.50
CA PRO A 178 -4.47 -7.21 -14.63
C PRO A 178 -5.71 -8.12 -14.64
N SER A 179 -6.87 -7.56 -14.99
CA SER A 179 -8.12 -8.32 -15.03
C SER A 179 -8.18 -9.38 -16.14
N ASP A 180 -7.26 -9.28 -17.09
CA ASP A 180 -7.11 -10.18 -18.26
C ASP A 180 -5.93 -11.16 -18.10
N ILE A 181 -5.47 -11.38 -16.85
CA ILE A 181 -4.44 -12.38 -16.54
C ILE A 181 -4.91 -13.78 -16.95
N PRO A 182 -4.04 -14.59 -17.64
CA PRO A 182 -4.40 -15.91 -18.13
C PRO A 182 -4.82 -16.90 -17.06
#